data_54c2861844de44d28ed82c3caef4e320
#
_entry.id   54c2861844de44d28ed82c3caef4e320
#
_cell.length_a   1.000
_cell.length_b   1.000
_cell.length_c   1.000
_cell.angle_alpha   90.00
_cell.angle_beta   90.00
_cell.angle_gamma   90.00
#
_symmetry.space_group_name_H-M   'P 1'
#
loop_
_entity.id
_entity.type
_entity.pdbx_description
1 polymer ?
#
loop_
_entity_poly.entity_id
_entity_poly.type
_entity_poly.pdbx_seq_one_letter_code
_entity_poly.pdbx_strand_id
1 'polypeptide(L)'
;MNKIKFLIKYIIFRLVRKSIPEKLSKGEAFIKAWLSYNNVKFEQQYYVKVPKEVRNLGRCYIDFMVSRYGKQYAIEFNGKQHYFYTPKFHKNLDGFSKQQFRDKFIEQWCLENHIKFIEIPYTYSTAQIEMVLREHFKL
;
A
#
# COMPACT_ATOMS: atom_id res chain seq x y z
N MET A 1 7.15 21.98 2.33
CA MET A 1 6.04 22.04 3.32
C MET A 1 6.57 22.56 4.65
N ASN A 2 5.84 23.46 5.31
CA ASN A 2 6.21 23.99 6.60
C ASN A 2 6.19 22.87 7.66
N LYS A 3 7.22 22.81 8.54
CA LYS A 3 7.31 21.82 9.63
C LYS A 3 6.06 21.76 10.52
N ILE A 4 5.42 22.91 10.74
CA ILE A 4 4.17 23.02 11.53
C ILE A 4 3.01 22.29 10.84
N LYS A 5 2.85 22.46 9.53
CA LYS A 5 1.81 21.76 8.75
C LYS A 5 2.00 20.24 8.76
N PHE A 6 3.26 19.80 8.70
CA PHE A 6 3.60 18.38 8.79
C PHE A 6 3.26 17.82 10.18
N LEU A 7 3.62 18.55 11.25
CA LEU A 7 3.35 18.13 12.62
C LEU A 7 1.85 18.03 12.91
N ILE A 8 1.06 18.99 12.43
CA ILE A 8 -0.41 18.99 12.55
C ILE A 8 -0.98 17.77 11.81
N LYS A 9 -0.54 17.50 10.60
CA LYS A 9 -0.94 16.32 9.83
C LYS A 9 -0.60 15.01 10.57
N TYR A 10 0.57 14.95 11.18
CA TYR A 10 1.00 13.79 11.94
C TYR A 10 0.16 13.57 13.20
N ILE A 11 -0.21 14.64 13.90
CA ILE A 11 -1.09 14.58 15.09
C ILE A 11 -2.49 14.12 14.68
N ILE A 12 -3.06 14.70 13.60
CA ILE A 12 -4.35 14.28 13.05
C ILE A 12 -4.32 12.80 12.66
N PHE A 13 -3.26 12.36 12.00
CA PHE A 13 -3.03 10.96 11.65
C PHE A 13 -3.05 10.05 12.88
N ARG A 14 -2.37 10.42 13.98
CA ARG A 14 -2.38 9.63 15.21
C ARG A 14 -3.75 9.57 15.87
N LEU A 15 -4.53 10.65 15.82
CA LEU A 15 -5.89 10.70 16.35
C LEU A 15 -6.85 9.85 15.51
N VAL A 16 -6.79 9.95 14.19
CA VAL A 16 -7.59 9.14 13.26
C VAL A 16 -7.28 7.66 13.43
N ARG A 17 -6.01 7.29 13.63
CA ARG A 17 -5.60 5.91 13.87
C ARG A 17 -6.24 5.27 15.10
N LYS A 18 -6.49 6.04 16.15
CA LYS A 18 -7.16 5.54 17.37
C LYS A 18 -8.64 5.23 17.16
N SER A 19 -9.26 5.84 16.14
CA SER A 19 -10.70 5.69 15.85
C SER A 19 -11.01 4.65 14.76
N ILE A 20 -9.99 4.09 14.07
CA ILE A 20 -10.20 3.14 12.98
C ILE A 20 -10.15 1.71 13.53
N PRO A 21 -11.24 0.92 13.40
CA PRO A 21 -11.28 -0.46 13.87
C PRO A 21 -10.48 -1.45 13.01
N GLU A 22 -9.88 -1.00 11.93
CA GLU A 22 -9.12 -1.83 11.00
C GLU A 22 -7.67 -2.05 11.48
N LYS A 23 -7.17 -3.28 11.34
CA LYS A 23 -5.78 -3.62 11.65
C LYS A 23 -4.83 -3.13 10.56
N LEU A 24 -4.71 -1.82 10.39
CA LEU A 24 -3.73 -1.24 9.49
C LEU A 24 -2.36 -1.12 10.14
N SER A 25 -1.29 -1.38 9.38
CA SER A 25 0.06 -1.02 9.79
C SER A 25 0.21 0.49 9.91
N LYS A 26 1.28 0.96 10.56
CA LYS A 26 1.57 2.40 10.66
C LYS A 26 1.66 3.08 9.29
N GLY A 27 2.34 2.43 8.34
CA GLY A 27 2.52 2.95 7.00
C GLY A 27 1.21 3.04 6.22
N GLU A 28 0.42 1.97 6.24
CA GLU A 28 -0.90 1.97 5.59
C GLU A 28 -1.84 3.02 6.17
N ALA A 29 -1.87 3.15 7.50
CA ALA A 29 -2.69 4.15 8.15
C ALA A 29 -2.25 5.58 7.79
N PHE A 30 -0.95 5.82 7.65
CA PHE A 30 -0.41 7.11 7.19
C PHE A 30 -0.82 7.41 5.75
N ILE A 31 -0.70 6.43 4.85
CA ILE A 31 -1.09 6.58 3.43
C ILE A 31 -2.59 6.91 3.33
N LYS A 32 -3.43 6.15 4.04
CA LYS A 32 -4.88 6.38 4.08
C LYS A 32 -5.23 7.80 4.54
N ALA A 33 -4.61 8.23 5.64
CA ALA A 33 -4.83 9.56 6.19
C ALA A 33 -4.37 10.66 5.22
N TRP A 34 -3.21 10.48 4.58
CA TRP A 34 -2.68 11.43 3.62
C TRP A 34 -3.57 11.57 2.39
N LEU A 35 -3.99 10.44 1.80
CA LEU A 35 -4.91 10.43 0.64
C LEU A 35 -6.23 11.12 0.98
N SER A 36 -6.81 10.79 2.13
CA SER A 36 -8.07 11.39 2.59
C SER A 36 -7.94 12.88 2.83
N TYR A 37 -6.88 13.30 3.50
CA TYR A 37 -6.62 14.71 3.79
C TYR A 37 -6.46 15.56 2.52
N ASN A 38 -5.84 15.01 1.49
CA ASN A 38 -5.59 15.70 0.22
C ASN A 38 -6.72 15.49 -0.81
N ASN A 39 -7.85 14.92 -0.41
CA ASN A 39 -9.01 14.65 -1.27
C ASN A 39 -8.67 13.81 -2.50
N VAL A 40 -7.72 12.89 -2.36
CA VAL A 40 -7.37 11.94 -3.41
C VAL A 40 -8.30 10.73 -3.31
N LYS A 41 -9.04 10.44 -4.36
CA LYS A 41 -9.98 9.32 -4.39
C LYS A 41 -9.24 7.99 -4.45
N PHE A 42 -9.60 7.05 -3.56
CA PHE A 42 -8.99 5.73 -3.51
C PHE A 42 -10.00 4.65 -3.07
N GLU A 43 -9.67 3.43 -3.42
CA GLU A 43 -10.33 2.22 -2.93
C GLU A 43 -9.30 1.38 -2.17
N GLN A 44 -9.61 1.04 -0.92
CA GLN A 44 -8.73 0.28 -0.04
C GLN A 44 -8.95 -1.22 -0.22
N GLN A 45 -7.87 -2.02 -0.13
CA GLN A 45 -7.90 -3.47 -0.28
C GLN A 45 -8.63 -3.90 -1.57
N TYR A 46 -8.14 -3.35 -2.66
CA TYR A 46 -8.69 -3.62 -3.99
C TYR A 46 -8.41 -5.06 -4.41
N TYR A 47 -9.47 -5.84 -4.66
CA TYR A 47 -9.36 -7.24 -5.05
C TYR A 47 -8.92 -7.38 -6.51
N VAL A 48 -7.85 -8.14 -6.73
CA VAL A 48 -7.37 -8.49 -8.06
C VAL A 48 -7.75 -9.93 -8.36
N LYS A 49 -8.56 -10.14 -9.40
CA LYS A 49 -9.00 -11.48 -9.80
C LYS A 49 -7.83 -12.31 -10.31
N VAL A 50 -7.57 -13.42 -9.66
CA VAL A 50 -6.49 -14.35 -10.01
C VAL A 50 -7.04 -15.42 -10.95
N PRO A 51 -6.33 -15.79 -12.04
CA PRO A 51 -6.70 -16.91 -12.89
C PRO A 51 -6.81 -18.22 -12.12
N LYS A 52 -7.67 -19.14 -12.59
CA LYS A 52 -7.91 -20.44 -11.93
C LYS A 52 -6.62 -21.24 -11.71
N GLU A 53 -5.68 -21.12 -12.63
CA GLU A 53 -4.41 -21.86 -12.63
C GLU A 53 -3.51 -21.50 -11.44
N VAL A 54 -3.70 -20.32 -10.85
CA VAL A 54 -2.88 -19.81 -9.75
C VAL A 54 -3.68 -19.54 -8.48
N ARG A 55 -4.92 -20.01 -8.37
CA ARG A 55 -5.80 -19.81 -7.20
C ARG A 55 -5.22 -20.38 -5.90
N ASN A 56 -4.41 -21.42 -5.99
CA ASN A 56 -3.74 -22.02 -4.83
C ASN A 56 -2.73 -21.08 -4.17
N LEU A 57 -2.37 -19.96 -4.82
CA LEU A 57 -1.47 -18.95 -4.28
C LEU A 57 -2.15 -17.97 -3.31
N GLY A 58 -3.47 -18.06 -3.19
CA GLY A 58 -4.27 -17.20 -2.32
C GLY A 58 -4.86 -15.99 -3.06
N ARG A 59 -5.60 -15.18 -2.32
CA ARG A 59 -6.22 -13.96 -2.84
C ARG A 59 -5.20 -12.84 -2.97
N CYS A 60 -5.31 -12.04 -4.02
CA CYS A 60 -4.47 -10.88 -4.25
C CYS A 60 -5.26 -9.59 -4.04
N TYR A 61 -4.71 -8.70 -3.23
CA TYR A 61 -5.28 -7.39 -2.96
C TYR A 61 -4.22 -6.31 -3.13
N ILE A 62 -4.63 -5.16 -3.64
CA ILE A 62 -3.82 -3.96 -3.67
C ILE A 62 -4.24 -3.08 -2.49
N ASP A 63 -3.29 -2.59 -1.69
CA ASP A 63 -3.60 -1.83 -0.48
C ASP A 63 -4.44 -0.59 -0.80
N PHE A 64 -4.05 0.19 -1.80
CA PHE A 64 -4.80 1.36 -2.24
C PHE A 64 -4.79 1.48 -3.76
N MET A 65 -5.96 1.41 -4.37
CA MET A 65 -6.14 1.74 -5.78
C MET A 65 -6.59 3.19 -5.88
N VAL A 66 -5.76 4.04 -6.46
CA VAL A 66 -6.01 5.47 -6.59
C VAL A 66 -6.40 5.82 -8.03
N SER A 67 -7.44 6.62 -8.19
CA SER A 67 -7.85 7.16 -9.49
C SER A 67 -7.72 8.69 -9.44
N ARG A 68 -6.92 9.26 -10.37
CA ARG A 68 -6.71 10.69 -10.43
C ARG A 68 -6.42 11.16 -11.85
N TYR A 69 -7.19 12.13 -12.32
CA TYR A 69 -7.03 12.72 -13.67
C TYR A 69 -6.97 11.68 -14.79
N GLY A 70 -7.87 10.69 -14.74
CA GLY A 70 -7.95 9.62 -15.75
C GLY A 70 -6.84 8.58 -15.67
N LYS A 71 -5.99 8.63 -14.67
CA LYS A 71 -4.91 7.66 -14.42
C LYS A 71 -5.19 6.85 -13.17
N GLN A 72 -4.70 5.60 -13.15
CA GLN A 72 -4.78 4.72 -12.00
C GLN A 72 -3.39 4.43 -11.43
N TYR A 73 -3.35 4.35 -10.10
CA TYR A 73 -2.14 4.08 -9.33
C TYR A 73 -2.44 3.00 -8.31
N ALA A 74 -1.59 1.98 -8.26
CA ALA A 74 -1.66 0.95 -7.23
C ALA A 74 -0.56 1.22 -6.20
N ILE A 75 -0.94 1.50 -4.97
CA ILE A 75 -0.01 1.73 -3.87
C ILE A 75 0.02 0.48 -2.99
N GLU A 76 1.21 -0.10 -2.84
CA GLU A 76 1.49 -1.21 -1.95
C GLU A 76 2.47 -0.77 -0.86
N PHE A 77 2.08 -0.94 0.40
CA PHE A 77 2.98 -0.77 1.53
C PHE A 77 3.44 -2.15 2.00
N ASN A 78 4.68 -2.50 1.67
CA ASN A 78 5.21 -3.82 1.91
C ASN A 78 5.96 -3.90 3.25
N GLY A 79 5.41 -4.69 4.18
CA GLY A 79 6.06 -5.02 5.43
C GLY A 79 7.27 -5.94 5.24
N LYS A 80 8.00 -6.20 6.32
CA LYS A 80 9.21 -7.04 6.31
C LYS A 80 8.97 -8.43 5.69
N GLN A 81 7.78 -9.00 5.87
CA GLN A 81 7.40 -10.33 5.36
C GLN A 81 7.40 -10.42 3.83
N HIS A 82 7.35 -9.31 3.10
CA HIS A 82 7.43 -9.30 1.64
C HIS A 82 8.87 -9.49 1.14
N TYR A 83 9.87 -9.18 1.96
CA TYR A 83 11.29 -9.22 1.58
C TYR A 83 12.05 -10.36 2.23
N PHE A 84 11.65 -10.78 3.43
CA PHE A 84 12.34 -11.78 4.23
C PHE A 84 11.38 -12.85 4.72
N TYR A 85 11.87 -14.10 4.78
CA TYR A 85 11.14 -15.16 5.46
C TYR A 85 10.88 -14.77 6.92
N THR A 86 9.61 -14.70 7.28
CA THR A 86 9.17 -14.32 8.63
C THR A 86 8.19 -15.37 9.13
N PRO A 87 8.60 -16.29 10.04
CA PRO A 87 7.77 -17.42 10.48
C PRO A 87 6.39 -17.03 11.00
N LYS A 88 6.27 -15.88 11.65
CA LYS A 88 5.01 -15.36 12.15
C LYS A 88 3.94 -15.19 11.05
N PHE A 89 4.34 -14.81 9.85
CA PHE A 89 3.43 -14.54 8.73
C PHE A 89 3.39 -15.67 7.70
N HIS A 90 4.50 -16.38 7.48
CA HIS A 90 4.61 -17.36 6.40
C HIS A 90 4.37 -18.80 6.85
N LYS A 91 4.48 -19.08 8.14
CA LYS A 91 4.46 -20.43 8.73
C LYS A 91 5.62 -21.31 8.25
N ASN A 92 5.96 -21.29 6.94
CA ASN A 92 7.05 -22.04 6.33
C ASN A 92 7.59 -21.33 5.08
N LEU A 93 8.67 -21.88 4.48
CA LEU A 93 9.29 -21.33 3.28
C LEU A 93 8.36 -21.35 2.05
N ASP A 94 7.48 -22.35 1.95
CA ASP A 94 6.47 -22.40 0.88
C ASP A 94 5.53 -21.20 0.94
N GLY A 95 5.08 -20.82 2.13
CA GLY A 95 4.28 -19.61 2.35
C GLY A 95 5.01 -18.34 1.92
N PHE A 96 6.31 -18.25 2.17
CA PHE A 96 7.13 -17.13 1.71
C PHE A 96 7.23 -17.09 0.18
N SER A 97 7.47 -18.21 -0.47
CA SER A 97 7.51 -18.30 -1.93
C SER A 97 6.20 -17.92 -2.58
N LYS A 98 5.08 -18.33 -2.01
CA LYS A 98 3.74 -17.93 -2.46
C LYS A 98 3.51 -16.43 -2.31
N GLN A 99 3.97 -15.82 -1.22
CA GLN A 99 3.91 -14.36 -1.02
C GLN A 99 4.67 -13.62 -2.12
N GLN A 100 5.91 -14.04 -2.40
CA GLN A 100 6.73 -13.43 -3.45
C GLN A 100 6.08 -13.55 -4.83
N PHE A 101 5.45 -14.68 -5.11
CA PHE A 101 4.74 -14.89 -6.37
C PHE A 101 3.53 -13.96 -6.50
N ARG A 102 2.74 -13.81 -5.44
CA ARG A 102 1.60 -12.88 -5.42
C ARG A 102 2.05 -11.44 -5.69
N ASP A 103 3.16 -11.03 -5.07
CA ASP A 103 3.71 -9.69 -5.24
C ASP A 103 4.09 -9.43 -6.71
N LYS A 104 4.77 -10.39 -7.34
CA LYS A 104 5.12 -10.31 -8.78
C LYS A 104 3.88 -10.32 -9.67
N PHE A 105 2.89 -11.13 -9.33
CA PHE A 105 1.63 -11.20 -10.09
C PHE A 105 0.93 -9.83 -10.09
N ILE A 106 0.84 -9.17 -8.96
CA ILE A 106 0.21 -7.85 -8.85
C ILE A 106 0.97 -6.81 -9.67
N GLU A 107 2.29 -6.80 -9.59
CA GLU A 107 3.14 -5.88 -10.36
C GLU A 107 2.94 -6.07 -11.86
N GLN A 108 2.93 -7.30 -12.34
CA GLN A 108 2.70 -7.63 -13.75
C GLN A 108 1.28 -7.28 -14.19
N TRP A 109 0.29 -7.56 -13.35
CA TRP A 109 -1.10 -7.20 -13.61
C TRP A 109 -1.29 -5.70 -13.75
N CYS A 110 -0.64 -4.91 -12.90
CA CYS A 110 -0.65 -3.45 -13.01
C CYS A 110 -0.04 -2.98 -14.32
N LEU A 111 1.11 -3.55 -14.71
CA LEU A 111 1.77 -3.21 -15.97
C LEU A 111 0.87 -3.49 -17.19
N GLU A 112 0.22 -4.65 -17.22
CA GLU A 112 -0.68 -5.05 -18.31
C GLU A 112 -1.94 -4.20 -18.39
N ASN A 113 -2.39 -3.65 -17.27
CA ASN A 113 -3.59 -2.82 -17.19
C ASN A 113 -3.30 -1.31 -17.20
N HIS A 114 -2.07 -0.91 -17.52
CA HIS A 114 -1.62 0.49 -17.55
C HIS A 114 -1.82 1.23 -16.23
N ILE A 115 -1.65 0.51 -15.11
CA ILE A 115 -1.75 1.05 -13.75
C ILE A 115 -0.33 1.30 -13.25
N LYS A 116 -0.06 2.51 -12.77
CA LYS A 116 1.24 2.84 -12.17
C LYS A 116 1.39 2.13 -10.82
N PHE A 117 2.34 1.23 -10.73
CA PHE A 117 2.65 0.51 -9.49
C PHE A 117 3.61 1.32 -8.63
N ILE A 118 3.23 1.54 -7.37
CA ILE A 118 4.02 2.30 -6.39
C ILE A 118 4.24 1.40 -5.18
N GLU A 119 5.45 0.88 -5.04
CA GLU A 119 5.85 0.09 -3.89
C GLU A 119 6.51 0.99 -2.85
N ILE A 120 6.02 0.94 -1.61
CA ILE A 120 6.57 1.67 -0.48
C ILE A 120 7.04 0.66 0.56
N PRO A 121 8.37 0.49 0.73
CA PRO A 121 8.91 -0.47 1.70
C PRO A 121 8.68 -0.02 3.14
N TYR A 122 8.57 -0.98 4.05
CA TYR A 122 8.39 -0.74 5.49
C TYR A 122 9.51 0.10 6.13
N THR A 123 10.67 0.17 5.49
CA THR A 123 11.83 0.94 5.96
C THR A 123 11.67 2.44 5.80
N TYR A 124 10.68 2.89 5.01
CA TYR A 124 10.45 4.31 4.79
C TYR A 124 9.83 4.97 6.02
N SER A 125 10.40 6.13 6.38
CA SER A 125 9.78 7.03 7.37
C SER A 125 8.52 7.67 6.80
N THR A 126 7.67 8.25 7.67
CA THR A 126 6.50 8.99 7.21
C THR A 126 6.85 10.16 6.29
N ALA A 127 8.00 10.81 6.53
CA ALA A 127 8.49 11.87 5.64
C ALA A 127 8.82 11.34 4.25
N GLN A 128 9.47 10.18 4.16
CA GLN A 128 9.79 9.53 2.88
C GLN A 128 8.53 9.07 2.15
N ILE A 129 7.56 8.50 2.86
CA ILE A 129 6.26 8.12 2.29
C ILE A 129 5.57 9.36 1.71
N GLU A 130 5.52 10.45 2.45
CA GLU A 130 4.91 11.69 1.98
C GLU A 130 5.59 12.23 0.70
N MET A 131 6.92 12.17 0.63
CA MET A 131 7.66 12.58 -0.57
C MET A 131 7.24 11.76 -1.80
N VAL A 132 7.13 10.43 -1.66
CA VAL A 132 6.69 9.54 -2.74
C VAL A 132 5.29 9.92 -3.20
N LEU A 133 4.35 10.08 -2.26
CA LEU A 133 2.95 10.41 -2.58
C LEU A 133 2.83 11.78 -3.26
N ARG A 134 3.57 12.77 -2.79
CA ARG A 134 3.59 14.11 -3.40
C ARG A 134 4.14 14.10 -4.81
N GLU A 135 5.21 13.36 -5.04
CA GLU A 135 5.83 13.23 -6.36
C GLU A 135 4.83 12.66 -7.38
N HIS A 136 4.10 11.59 -7.00
CA HIS A 136 3.14 10.94 -7.90
C HIS A 136 1.85 11.75 -8.07
N PHE A 137 1.35 12.38 -7.03
CA PHE A 137 0.06 13.09 -7.07
C PHE A 137 0.19 14.62 -7.20
N LYS A 138 1.40 15.15 -7.29
CA LYS A 138 1.72 16.56 -7.57
C LYS A 138 0.96 17.56 -6.68
N LEU A 139 1.09 17.35 -5.37
CA LEU A 139 0.46 18.22 -4.37
C LEU A 139 1.47 19.10 -3.63
#